data_e08f56212a4be1a4f8b204850912f58a
#
_entry.id   e08f56212a4be1a4f8b204850912f58a
#
_cell.length_a   1.000
_cell.length_b   1.000
_cell.length_c   1.000
_cell.angle_alpha   90.00
_cell.angle_beta   90.00
_cell.angle_gamma   90.00
#
_symmetry.space_group_name_H-M   'P 1'
#
loop_
_entity.id
_entity.type
_entity.pdbx_description
1 polymer ?
#
loop_
_entity_poly.entity_id
_entity_poly.type
_entity_poly.pdbx_seq_one_letter_code
_entity_poly.pdbx_strand_id
1 'polypeptide(L)'
;GAAGMMCAIEAGTRYRTVLLIDHSPKIGKKIRISGGGRCNFTNMNTLPEHFLSSNPHFSKSALSQYTPYDFVQLIEKHDIQFHEKAAGQLFCDDSAQQVIDMLIEECEKAKVEFSLANQVNNVEHANANKYEITTDLGDVICDSLVIATGGLSIPKLGATKFADELASKFDINVVSPKPGLVPFVIKDKDLQSLRGISFPAQVSSNNSVFDDS
;
A
#
# COMPACT_ATOMS: atom_id res chain seq x y z
N GLY A 1 1.34 3.51 -6.40
CA GLY A 1 1.43 2.22 -5.69
C GLY A 1 0.13 1.44 -5.73
N ALA A 2 0.02 0.30 -4.96
CA ALA A 2 -1.13 -0.60 -5.00
C ALA A 2 -2.48 0.10 -4.82
N ALA A 3 -2.63 0.89 -3.76
CA ALA A 3 -3.89 1.57 -3.46
C ALA A 3 -4.31 2.54 -4.58
N GLY A 4 -3.35 3.29 -5.15
CA GLY A 4 -3.63 4.20 -6.26
C GLY A 4 -4.05 3.46 -7.53
N MET A 5 -3.39 2.34 -7.86
CA MET A 5 -3.78 1.53 -9.02
C MET A 5 -5.16 0.90 -8.84
N MET A 6 -5.44 0.28 -7.69
CA MET A 6 -6.78 -0.28 -7.42
C MET A 6 -7.88 0.77 -7.49
N CYS A 7 -7.67 1.96 -6.91
CA CYS A 7 -8.62 3.07 -7.02
C CYS A 7 -8.80 3.53 -8.47
N ALA A 8 -7.73 3.61 -9.24
CA ALA A 8 -7.76 4.01 -10.64
C ALA A 8 -8.52 3.00 -11.51
N ILE A 9 -8.30 1.70 -11.30
CA ILE A 9 -9.03 0.61 -11.95
C ILE A 9 -10.54 0.76 -11.67
N GLU A 10 -10.92 0.89 -10.41
CA GLU A 10 -12.32 1.03 -10.00
C GLU A 10 -12.99 2.29 -10.59
N ALA A 11 -12.28 3.40 -10.68
CA ALA A 11 -12.80 4.61 -11.30
C ALA A 11 -12.91 4.47 -12.82
N GLY A 12 -11.89 3.92 -13.48
CA GLY A 12 -11.86 3.74 -14.92
C GLY A 12 -12.92 2.76 -15.43
N THR A 13 -13.17 1.64 -14.72
CA THR A 13 -14.25 0.71 -15.04
C THR A 13 -15.63 1.33 -14.90
N ARG A 14 -15.76 2.41 -14.13
CA ARG A 14 -16.97 3.24 -14.04
C ARG A 14 -16.97 4.41 -15.03
N TYR A 15 -16.19 4.33 -16.10
CA TYR A 15 -16.12 5.30 -17.18
C TYR A 15 -15.65 6.70 -16.75
N ARG A 16 -14.81 6.78 -15.69
CA ARG A 16 -14.15 8.03 -15.32
C ARG A 16 -12.82 8.15 -16.08
N THR A 17 -12.49 9.36 -16.51
CA THR A 17 -11.14 9.68 -17.00
C THR A 17 -10.22 9.77 -15.79
N VAL A 18 -9.18 8.96 -15.78
CA VAL A 18 -8.28 8.81 -14.61
C VAL A 18 -6.85 9.07 -15.01
N LEU A 19 -6.20 10.01 -14.31
CA LEU A 19 -4.75 10.22 -14.35
C LEU A 19 -4.15 9.75 -13.02
N LEU A 20 -3.22 8.79 -13.08
CA LEU A 20 -2.47 8.33 -11.92
C LEU A 20 -1.06 8.96 -11.94
N ILE A 21 -0.79 9.83 -10.98
CA ILE A 21 0.50 10.51 -10.84
C ILE A 21 1.34 9.79 -9.79
N ASP A 22 2.61 9.51 -10.09
CA ASP A 22 3.56 8.94 -9.14
C ASP A 22 4.93 9.62 -9.31
N HIS A 23 5.53 10.09 -8.21
CA HIS A 23 6.87 10.70 -8.22
C HIS A 23 7.97 9.69 -8.61
N SER A 24 7.67 8.41 -8.51
CA SER A 24 8.60 7.34 -8.89
C SER A 24 8.58 7.09 -10.39
N PRO A 25 9.75 6.87 -11.03
CA PRO A 25 9.81 6.41 -12.41
C PRO A 25 9.40 4.93 -12.58
N LYS A 26 9.23 4.19 -11.47
CA LYS A 26 8.87 2.76 -11.48
C LYS A 26 7.66 2.52 -10.61
N ILE A 27 6.64 1.88 -11.19
CA ILE A 27 5.42 1.47 -10.51
C ILE A 27 5.72 0.35 -9.50
N GLY A 28 5.00 0.34 -8.38
CA GLY A 28 4.95 -0.80 -7.47
C GLY A 28 6.21 -1.05 -6.64
N LYS A 29 7.02 -0.03 -6.33
CA LYS A 29 8.27 -0.18 -5.55
C LYS A 29 8.10 -0.96 -4.25
N LYS A 30 7.06 -0.68 -3.46
CA LYS A 30 6.81 -1.40 -2.20
C LYS A 30 6.28 -2.81 -2.45
N ILE A 31 5.46 -3.03 -3.48
CA ILE A 31 4.99 -4.36 -3.89
C ILE A 31 6.21 -5.24 -4.22
N ARG A 32 7.13 -4.73 -5.04
CA ARG A 32 8.31 -5.43 -5.53
C ARG A 32 9.18 -6.04 -4.42
N ILE A 33 9.30 -5.39 -3.28
CA ILE A 33 10.12 -5.87 -2.16
C ILE A 33 9.31 -6.58 -1.08
N SER A 34 7.98 -6.54 -1.16
CA SER A 34 7.13 -7.18 -0.16
C SER A 34 7.29 -8.69 -0.20
N GLY A 35 7.16 -9.34 0.94
CA GLY A 35 7.28 -10.79 1.04
C GLY A 35 8.62 -11.35 0.56
N GLY A 36 9.71 -10.57 0.69
CA GLY A 36 11.02 -10.99 0.19
C GLY A 36 11.10 -11.07 -1.33
N GLY A 37 10.28 -10.27 -2.05
CA GLY A 37 10.21 -10.25 -3.50
C GLY A 37 9.16 -11.18 -4.11
N ARG A 38 8.39 -11.88 -3.28
CA ARG A 38 7.29 -12.79 -3.69
C ARG A 38 5.90 -12.20 -3.46
N CYS A 39 5.80 -10.97 -3.01
CA CYS A 39 4.56 -10.28 -2.65
C CYS A 39 3.67 -11.06 -1.67
N ASN A 40 3.73 -10.73 -0.38
CA ASN A 40 2.63 -11.08 0.52
C ASN A 40 1.41 -10.23 0.12
N PHE A 41 0.56 -10.77 -0.77
CA PHE A 41 -0.45 -9.96 -1.43
C PHE A 41 -1.76 -9.87 -0.64
N THR A 42 -2.07 -10.86 0.21
CA THR A 42 -3.19 -10.81 1.14
C THR A 42 -3.00 -11.76 2.32
N ASN A 43 -3.92 -11.65 3.29
CA ASN A 43 -4.02 -12.58 4.41
C ASN A 43 -5.49 -13.00 4.57
N MET A 44 -5.76 -14.31 4.51
CA MET A 44 -7.10 -14.88 4.60
C MET A 44 -7.75 -14.66 5.97
N ASN A 45 -6.95 -14.44 7.00
CA ASN A 45 -7.39 -14.14 8.36
C ASN A 45 -7.51 -12.64 8.65
N THR A 46 -7.65 -11.81 7.61
CA THR A 46 -7.82 -10.36 7.78
C THR A 46 -9.21 -10.05 8.35
N LEU A 47 -9.23 -9.59 9.59
CA LEU A 47 -10.44 -9.20 10.33
C LEU A 47 -10.31 -7.75 10.85
N PRO A 48 -11.44 -7.04 11.07
CA PRO A 48 -11.40 -5.66 11.56
C PRO A 48 -10.64 -5.46 12.87
N GLU A 49 -10.65 -6.45 13.77
CA GLU A 49 -9.94 -6.42 15.04
C GLU A 49 -8.41 -6.44 14.93
N HIS A 50 -7.88 -6.82 13.76
CA HIS A 50 -6.44 -6.76 13.48
C HIS A 50 -5.96 -5.35 13.12
N PHE A 51 -6.88 -4.39 12.94
CA PHE A 51 -6.57 -2.99 12.65
C PHE A 51 -6.63 -2.15 13.91
N LEU A 52 -5.48 -1.95 14.54
CA LEU A 52 -5.38 -1.17 15.78
C LEU A 52 -5.58 0.32 15.51
N SER A 53 -6.64 0.89 16.06
CA SER A 53 -7.02 2.27 15.87
C SER A 53 -7.84 2.78 17.07
N SER A 54 -7.87 4.09 17.29
CA SER A 54 -8.81 4.71 18.23
C SER A 54 -10.28 4.57 17.79
N ASN A 55 -10.52 4.28 16.52
CA ASN A 55 -11.83 3.93 15.97
C ASN A 55 -11.86 2.46 15.54
N PRO A 56 -12.35 1.52 16.36
CA PRO A 56 -12.37 0.09 16.03
C PRO A 56 -13.34 -0.27 14.89
N HIS A 57 -14.12 0.69 14.41
CA HIS A 57 -15.06 0.51 13.30
C HIS A 57 -14.52 1.00 11.96
N PHE A 58 -13.35 1.66 11.95
CA PHE A 58 -12.80 2.32 10.77
C PHE A 58 -12.65 1.39 9.55
N SER A 59 -12.13 0.17 9.76
CA SER A 59 -11.86 -0.78 8.67
C SER A 59 -13.05 -1.63 8.26
N LYS A 60 -14.12 -1.71 9.05
CA LYS A 60 -15.23 -2.67 8.86
C LYS A 60 -15.90 -2.56 7.49
N SER A 61 -16.26 -1.34 7.08
CA SER A 61 -16.93 -1.13 5.81
C SER A 61 -16.04 -1.47 4.62
N ALA A 62 -14.78 -1.07 4.65
CA ALA A 62 -13.84 -1.35 3.57
C ALA A 62 -13.60 -2.87 3.43
N LEU A 63 -13.35 -3.57 4.53
CA LEU A 63 -13.10 -5.01 4.54
C LEU A 63 -14.33 -5.85 4.16
N SER A 64 -15.53 -5.34 4.40
CA SER A 64 -16.77 -6.03 3.97
C SER A 64 -17.09 -5.81 2.49
N GLN A 65 -16.61 -4.73 1.88
CA GLN A 65 -16.84 -4.41 0.46
C GLN A 65 -15.78 -5.00 -0.46
N TYR A 66 -14.58 -5.19 0.04
CA TYR A 66 -13.46 -5.81 -0.69
C TYR A 66 -12.70 -6.73 0.25
N THR A 67 -12.94 -8.02 0.10
CA THR A 67 -12.43 -9.05 0.99
C THR A 67 -11.09 -9.62 0.49
N PRO A 68 -10.36 -10.39 1.31
CA PRO A 68 -9.21 -11.16 0.83
C PRO A 68 -9.54 -12.08 -0.36
N TYR A 69 -10.74 -12.66 -0.38
CA TYR A 69 -11.20 -13.53 -1.47
C TYR A 69 -11.35 -12.78 -2.80
N ASP A 70 -11.81 -11.52 -2.78
CA ASP A 70 -11.94 -10.72 -3.99
C ASP A 70 -10.57 -10.48 -4.63
N PHE A 71 -9.53 -10.27 -3.81
CA PHE A 71 -8.17 -10.12 -4.34
C PHE A 71 -7.59 -11.45 -4.83
N VAL A 72 -7.88 -12.56 -4.14
CA VAL A 72 -7.50 -13.90 -4.62
C VAL A 72 -8.12 -14.19 -5.97
N GLN A 73 -9.40 -13.90 -6.17
CA GLN A 73 -10.06 -14.05 -7.47
C GLN A 73 -9.38 -13.23 -8.58
N LEU A 74 -8.89 -12.03 -8.26
CA LEU A 74 -8.15 -11.22 -9.21
C LEU A 74 -6.80 -11.86 -9.56
N ILE A 75 -6.08 -12.42 -8.59
CA ILE A 75 -4.82 -13.16 -8.78
C ILE A 75 -5.05 -14.39 -9.67
N GLU A 76 -6.11 -15.17 -9.39
CA GLU A 76 -6.49 -16.36 -10.17
C GLU A 76 -6.91 -16.02 -11.60
N LYS A 77 -7.63 -14.92 -11.80
CA LYS A 77 -8.04 -14.41 -13.13
C LYS A 77 -6.82 -14.14 -14.05
N HIS A 78 -5.67 -13.85 -13.45
CA HIS A 78 -4.42 -13.60 -14.16
C HIS A 78 -3.47 -14.81 -14.14
N ASP A 79 -3.96 -16.00 -13.79
CA ASP A 79 -3.19 -17.25 -13.74
C ASP A 79 -1.92 -17.17 -12.87
N ILE A 80 -1.88 -16.29 -11.87
CA ILE A 80 -0.76 -16.15 -10.95
C ILE A 80 -0.82 -17.25 -9.90
N GLN A 81 0.21 -18.10 -9.87
CA GLN A 81 0.32 -19.17 -8.88
C GLN A 81 0.77 -18.63 -7.53
N PHE A 82 0.22 -19.18 -6.45
CA PHE A 82 0.49 -18.74 -5.09
C PHE A 82 0.35 -19.88 -4.08
N HIS A 83 0.92 -19.67 -2.91
CA HIS A 83 0.79 -20.58 -1.77
C HIS A 83 0.51 -19.82 -0.47
N GLU A 84 -0.08 -20.52 0.49
CA GLU A 84 -0.16 -20.07 1.88
C GLU A 84 1.13 -20.44 2.60
N LYS A 85 1.75 -19.47 3.29
CA LYS A 85 2.98 -19.69 4.06
C LYS A 85 2.66 -20.01 5.52
N ALA A 86 2.10 -19.07 6.25
CA ALA A 86 1.72 -19.22 7.65
C ALA A 86 0.60 -18.23 8.01
N ALA A 87 -0.26 -18.60 8.96
CA ALA A 87 -1.29 -17.74 9.53
C ALA A 87 -2.18 -17.03 8.48
N GLY A 88 -2.49 -17.70 7.37
CA GLY A 88 -3.33 -17.17 6.29
C GLY A 88 -2.63 -16.23 5.31
N GLN A 89 -1.33 -16.02 5.41
CA GLN A 89 -0.56 -15.17 4.50
C GLN A 89 -0.37 -15.84 3.14
N LEU A 90 -0.76 -15.16 2.05
CA LEU A 90 -0.61 -15.65 0.69
C LEU A 90 0.51 -14.93 -0.05
N PHE A 91 1.35 -15.72 -0.73
CA PHE A 91 2.51 -15.26 -1.48
C PHE A 91 2.49 -15.79 -2.90
N CYS A 92 2.93 -14.99 -3.88
CA CYS A 92 3.19 -15.50 -5.21
C CYS A 92 4.33 -16.54 -5.19
N ASP A 93 4.20 -17.57 -6.01
CA ASP A 93 5.22 -18.61 -6.11
C ASP A 93 6.52 -18.09 -6.74
N ASP A 94 6.41 -17.28 -7.77
CA ASP A 94 7.56 -16.76 -8.51
C ASP A 94 8.02 -15.38 -8.02
N SER A 95 7.26 -14.33 -8.33
CA SER A 95 7.73 -12.96 -8.16
C SER A 95 6.61 -11.97 -7.88
N ALA A 96 6.91 -10.98 -7.03
CA ALA A 96 6.09 -9.80 -6.84
C ALA A 96 5.84 -9.00 -8.13
N GLN A 97 6.66 -9.19 -9.16
CA GLN A 97 6.49 -8.56 -10.47
C GLN A 97 5.17 -8.96 -11.11
N GLN A 98 4.73 -10.22 -10.96
CA GLN A 98 3.45 -10.70 -11.50
C GLN A 98 2.26 -9.87 -11.00
N VAL A 99 2.23 -9.53 -9.71
CA VAL A 99 1.18 -8.65 -9.15
C VAL A 99 1.27 -7.23 -9.70
N ILE A 100 2.47 -6.72 -9.93
CA ILE A 100 2.65 -5.39 -10.53
C ILE A 100 2.14 -5.39 -11.96
N ASP A 101 2.50 -6.38 -12.76
CA ASP A 101 2.11 -6.51 -14.17
C ASP A 101 0.59 -6.69 -14.29
N MET A 102 -0.02 -7.52 -13.44
CA MET A 102 -1.46 -7.65 -13.32
C MET A 102 -2.16 -6.31 -13.07
N LEU A 103 -1.69 -5.55 -12.08
CA LEU A 103 -2.29 -4.25 -11.76
C LEU A 103 -2.11 -3.22 -12.88
N ILE A 104 -0.99 -3.25 -13.61
CA ILE A 104 -0.77 -2.41 -14.79
C ILE A 104 -1.76 -2.81 -15.89
N GLU A 105 -1.90 -4.09 -16.20
CA GLU A 105 -2.82 -4.60 -17.21
C GLU A 105 -4.29 -4.23 -16.89
N GLU A 106 -4.72 -4.36 -15.65
CA GLU A 106 -6.06 -3.93 -15.25
C GLU A 106 -6.24 -2.40 -15.35
N CYS A 107 -5.20 -1.61 -15.04
CA CYS A 107 -5.22 -0.16 -15.29
C CYS A 107 -5.36 0.16 -16.79
N GLU A 108 -4.63 -0.54 -17.67
CA GLU A 108 -4.70 -0.37 -19.12
C GLU A 108 -6.11 -0.71 -19.65
N LYS A 109 -6.69 -1.84 -19.21
CA LYS A 109 -8.09 -2.21 -19.54
C LYS A 109 -9.10 -1.14 -19.10
N ALA A 110 -8.84 -0.51 -17.94
CA ALA A 110 -9.64 0.59 -17.40
C ALA A 110 -9.30 1.96 -18.02
N LYS A 111 -8.40 2.03 -19.00
CA LYS A 111 -7.94 3.25 -19.69
C LYS A 111 -7.36 4.31 -18.76
N VAL A 112 -6.65 3.87 -17.71
CA VAL A 112 -5.94 4.75 -16.78
C VAL A 112 -4.71 5.33 -17.47
N GLU A 113 -4.53 6.64 -17.42
CA GLU A 113 -3.31 7.31 -17.86
C GLU A 113 -2.31 7.38 -16.69
N PHE A 114 -1.02 7.10 -16.98
CA PHE A 114 0.06 7.18 -16.01
C PHE A 114 0.94 8.39 -16.25
N SER A 115 1.21 9.16 -15.22
CA SER A 115 2.22 10.21 -15.18
C SER A 115 3.28 9.86 -14.14
N LEU A 116 4.34 9.19 -14.58
CA LEU A 116 5.42 8.71 -13.72
C LEU A 116 6.60 9.71 -13.69
N ALA A 117 7.49 9.57 -12.70
CA ALA A 117 8.56 10.51 -12.43
C ALA A 117 8.05 11.96 -12.35
N ASN A 118 6.82 12.12 -11.89
CA ASN A 118 6.14 13.41 -11.80
C ASN A 118 5.81 13.71 -10.33
N GLN A 119 6.49 14.68 -9.75
CA GLN A 119 6.28 15.11 -8.37
C GLN A 119 5.08 16.04 -8.30
N VAL A 120 4.16 15.78 -7.39
CA VAL A 120 3.13 16.75 -7.01
C VAL A 120 3.74 17.74 -6.02
N ASN A 121 3.72 19.02 -6.35
CA ASN A 121 4.32 20.09 -5.58
C ASN A 121 3.29 20.85 -4.73
N ASN A 122 2.07 21.00 -5.27
CA ASN A 122 0.98 21.68 -4.60
C ASN A 122 -0.38 21.13 -5.01
N VAL A 123 -1.36 21.29 -4.13
CA VAL A 123 -2.78 21.00 -4.38
C VAL A 123 -3.61 22.11 -3.77
N GLU A 124 -4.52 22.67 -4.54
CA GLU A 124 -5.44 23.72 -4.12
C GLU A 124 -6.85 23.48 -4.67
N HIS A 125 -7.82 24.18 -4.12
CA HIS A 125 -9.12 24.30 -4.76
C HIS A 125 -9.01 25.31 -5.92
N ALA A 126 -9.23 24.86 -7.15
CA ALA A 126 -9.38 25.77 -8.29
C ALA A 126 -10.71 26.55 -8.21
N ASN A 127 -11.75 25.89 -7.69
CA ASN A 127 -13.06 26.47 -7.37
C ASN A 127 -13.80 25.51 -6.41
N ALA A 128 -15.07 25.78 -6.07
CA ALA A 128 -15.84 24.98 -5.12
C ALA A 128 -15.92 23.47 -5.44
N ASN A 129 -15.71 23.08 -6.69
CA ASN A 129 -15.92 21.70 -7.14
C ASN A 129 -14.70 21.09 -7.89
N LYS A 130 -13.56 21.78 -7.92
CA LYS A 130 -12.38 21.30 -8.64
C LYS A 130 -11.10 21.49 -7.85
N TYR A 131 -10.16 20.58 -8.08
CA TYR A 131 -8.81 20.67 -7.55
C TYR A 131 -7.83 21.06 -8.66
N GLU A 132 -6.90 21.91 -8.35
CA GLU A 132 -5.73 22.25 -9.16
C GLU A 132 -4.50 21.61 -8.51
N ILE A 133 -3.75 20.87 -9.31
CA ILE A 133 -2.59 20.09 -8.87
C ILE A 133 -1.39 20.56 -9.67
N THR A 134 -0.45 21.23 -9.00
CA THR A 134 0.81 21.66 -9.62
C THR A 134 1.82 20.52 -9.54
N THR A 135 2.38 20.16 -10.70
CA THR A 135 3.37 19.08 -10.81
C THR A 135 4.61 19.52 -11.57
N ASP A 136 5.68 18.71 -11.55
CA ASP A 136 6.90 18.98 -12.32
C ASP A 136 6.67 18.96 -13.83
N LEU A 137 5.63 18.26 -14.30
CA LEU A 137 5.31 18.13 -15.72
C LEU A 137 4.16 19.03 -16.19
N GLY A 138 3.69 19.93 -15.32
CA GLY A 138 2.61 20.87 -15.61
C GLY A 138 1.44 20.73 -14.65
N ASP A 139 0.47 21.61 -14.78
CA ASP A 139 -0.69 21.70 -13.92
C ASP A 139 -1.83 20.82 -14.42
N VAL A 140 -2.56 20.24 -13.50
CA VAL A 140 -3.71 19.35 -13.76
C VAL A 140 -4.92 19.86 -12.99
N ILE A 141 -6.07 19.92 -13.65
CA ILE A 141 -7.35 20.22 -12.99
C ILE A 141 -8.22 18.97 -13.01
N CYS A 142 -8.79 18.60 -11.88
CA CYS A 142 -9.69 17.46 -11.76
C CYS A 142 -10.93 17.78 -10.90
N ASP A 143 -12.00 17.00 -11.10
CA ASP A 143 -13.23 17.08 -10.31
C ASP A 143 -13.12 16.34 -8.97
N SER A 144 -12.28 15.31 -8.92
CA SER A 144 -12.07 14.50 -7.70
C SER A 144 -10.59 14.13 -7.59
N LEU A 145 -10.05 14.25 -6.38
CA LEU A 145 -8.67 13.91 -6.06
C LEU A 145 -8.63 12.80 -5.02
N VAL A 146 -7.84 11.78 -5.27
CA VAL A 146 -7.57 10.69 -4.32
C VAL A 146 -6.10 10.69 -3.94
N ILE A 147 -5.82 10.79 -2.65
CA ILE A 147 -4.48 10.71 -2.09
C ILE A 147 -4.17 9.27 -1.71
N ALA A 148 -3.32 8.62 -2.49
CA ALA A 148 -2.92 7.22 -2.32
C ALA A 148 -1.39 7.06 -2.20
N THR A 149 -0.72 8.04 -1.59
CA THR A 149 0.75 8.11 -1.49
C THR A 149 1.36 7.10 -0.53
N GLY A 150 0.52 6.41 0.25
CA GLY A 150 0.97 5.46 1.27
C GLY A 150 1.51 6.15 2.52
N GLY A 151 1.94 5.34 3.47
CA GLY A 151 2.48 5.80 4.76
C GLY A 151 4.01 5.88 4.78
N LEU A 152 4.55 6.26 5.94
CA LEU A 152 5.98 6.52 6.19
C LEU A 152 6.86 5.25 6.26
N SER A 153 6.29 4.05 6.03
CA SER A 153 7.07 2.82 6.02
C SER A 153 8.11 2.81 4.91
N ILE A 154 9.30 2.30 5.22
CA ILE A 154 10.43 2.14 4.30
C ILE A 154 10.83 3.49 3.66
N PRO A 155 11.37 4.45 4.43
CA PRO A 155 11.70 5.78 3.92
C PRO A 155 12.63 5.79 2.70
N LYS A 156 13.52 4.80 2.60
CA LYS A 156 14.46 4.63 1.46
C LYS A 156 13.76 4.44 0.11
N LEU A 157 12.47 4.09 0.10
CA LEU A 157 11.69 3.97 -1.13
C LEU A 157 10.90 5.24 -1.50
N GLY A 158 11.16 6.36 -0.82
CA GLY A 158 10.53 7.64 -1.11
C GLY A 158 9.22 7.88 -0.34
N ALA A 159 9.09 7.30 0.85
CA ALA A 159 7.97 7.63 1.74
C ALA A 159 8.05 9.10 2.20
N THR A 160 6.95 9.83 2.10
CA THR A 160 6.85 11.24 2.46
C THR A 160 5.67 11.48 3.39
N LYS A 161 5.65 12.63 4.06
CA LYS A 161 4.51 13.11 4.85
C LYS A 161 3.46 13.84 4.02
N PHE A 162 3.56 13.81 2.70
CA PHE A 162 2.73 14.59 1.79
C PHE A 162 1.22 14.45 2.08
N ALA A 163 0.75 13.22 2.35
CA ALA A 163 -0.67 13.01 2.67
C ALA A 163 -1.10 13.70 3.96
N ASP A 164 -0.27 13.64 5.02
CA ASP A 164 -0.55 14.24 6.32
C ASP A 164 -0.51 15.77 6.22
N GLU A 165 0.47 16.32 5.50
CA GLU A 165 0.65 17.76 5.27
C GLU A 165 -0.52 18.31 4.45
N LEU A 166 -0.93 17.59 3.40
CA LEU A 166 -2.06 17.97 2.58
C LEU A 166 -3.37 17.90 3.36
N ALA A 167 -3.60 16.84 4.13
CA ALA A 167 -4.79 16.73 4.98
C ALA A 167 -4.88 17.91 5.96
N SER A 168 -3.77 18.28 6.58
CA SER A 168 -3.71 19.46 7.48
C SER A 168 -3.98 20.77 6.73
N LYS A 169 -3.52 20.92 5.48
CA LYS A 169 -3.79 22.08 4.62
C LYS A 169 -5.29 22.23 4.33
N PHE A 170 -6.02 21.12 4.28
CA PHE A 170 -7.47 21.07 4.06
C PHE A 170 -8.28 20.99 5.37
N ASP A 171 -7.69 21.39 6.49
CA ASP A 171 -8.31 21.38 7.83
C ASP A 171 -8.85 20.01 8.26
N ILE A 172 -8.28 18.93 7.73
CA ILE A 172 -8.61 17.57 8.14
C ILE A 172 -7.72 17.19 9.32
N ASN A 173 -8.35 16.74 10.41
CA ASN A 173 -7.61 16.31 11.60
C ASN A 173 -6.77 15.05 11.29
N VAL A 174 -5.47 15.12 11.55
CA VAL A 174 -4.52 14.04 11.34
C VAL A 174 -4.11 13.43 12.67
N VAL A 175 -4.40 12.15 12.86
CA VAL A 175 -3.84 11.39 13.97
C VAL A 175 -2.42 10.98 13.60
N SER A 176 -1.43 11.50 14.32
CA SER A 176 -0.02 11.24 14.03
C SER A 176 0.29 9.74 13.98
N PRO A 177 0.82 9.23 12.86
CA PRO A 177 1.16 7.82 12.75
C PRO A 177 2.30 7.46 13.71
N LYS A 178 2.20 6.26 14.28
CA LYS A 178 3.27 5.68 15.12
C LYS A 178 3.77 4.41 14.45
N PRO A 179 5.08 4.09 14.54
CA PRO A 179 5.59 2.84 14.02
C PRO A 179 4.99 1.66 14.79
N GLY A 180 4.31 0.76 14.06
CA GLY A 180 3.72 -0.45 14.64
C GLY A 180 4.68 -1.64 14.68
N LEU A 181 5.66 -1.64 13.76
CA LEU A 181 6.71 -2.66 13.68
C LEU A 181 8.06 -1.96 13.56
N VAL A 182 8.95 -2.22 14.53
CA VAL A 182 10.29 -1.63 14.57
C VAL A 182 11.33 -2.74 14.78
N PRO A 183 12.33 -2.86 13.91
CA PRO A 183 13.38 -3.87 14.06
C PRO A 183 14.30 -3.51 15.24
N PHE A 184 14.76 -4.52 15.95
CA PHE A 184 15.86 -4.35 16.89
C PHE A 184 17.17 -4.12 16.16
N VAL A 185 17.99 -3.19 16.69
CA VAL A 185 19.35 -2.97 16.19
C VAL A 185 20.31 -3.77 17.07
N ILE A 186 20.88 -4.82 16.51
CA ILE A 186 21.85 -5.67 17.18
C ILE A 186 23.25 -5.25 16.81
N LYS A 187 24.05 -4.87 17.82
CA LYS A 187 25.47 -4.46 17.65
C LYS A 187 26.45 -5.63 17.84
N ASP A 188 25.99 -6.71 18.43
CA ASP A 188 26.79 -7.93 18.65
C ASP A 188 27.13 -8.60 17.31
N LYS A 189 28.44 -8.83 17.09
CA LYS A 189 28.94 -9.39 15.84
C LYS A 189 28.58 -10.86 15.65
N ASP A 190 28.49 -11.63 16.73
CA ASP A 190 28.15 -13.05 16.68
C ASP A 190 26.69 -13.21 16.27
N LEU A 191 25.78 -12.40 16.83
CA LEU A 191 24.38 -12.38 16.42
C LEU A 191 24.17 -11.84 15.00
N GLN A 192 25.03 -10.92 14.53
CA GLN A 192 24.98 -10.44 13.13
C GLN A 192 25.32 -11.56 12.13
N SER A 193 26.12 -12.54 12.53
CA SER A 193 26.45 -13.72 11.68
C SER A 193 25.24 -14.60 11.42
N LEU A 194 24.21 -14.55 12.28
CA LEU A 194 22.98 -15.32 12.17
C LEU A 194 21.91 -14.67 11.27
N ARG A 195 22.29 -13.65 10.49
CA ARG A 195 21.36 -12.97 9.59
C ARG A 195 20.71 -13.95 8.61
N GLY A 196 19.37 -13.92 8.53
CA GLY A 196 18.58 -14.79 7.65
C GLY A 196 18.21 -16.14 8.25
N ILE A 197 18.59 -16.42 9.49
CA ILE A 197 18.14 -17.61 10.23
C ILE A 197 16.81 -17.24 10.93
N SER A 198 15.81 -18.08 10.73
CA SER A 198 14.54 -18.05 11.45
C SER A 198 14.42 -19.27 12.35
N PHE A 199 13.87 -19.09 13.54
CA PHE A 199 13.60 -20.17 14.49
C PHE A 199 12.35 -19.84 15.31
N PRO A 200 11.62 -20.84 15.78
CA PRO A 200 10.51 -20.63 16.70
C PRO A 200 10.98 -19.94 17.96
N ALA A 201 10.34 -18.86 18.34
CA ALA A 201 10.71 -18.08 19.52
C ALA A 201 9.48 -17.66 20.32
N GLN A 202 9.64 -17.67 21.65
CA GLN A 202 8.66 -17.08 22.55
C GLN A 202 9.24 -15.81 23.15
N VAL A 203 8.54 -14.71 23.02
CA VAL A 203 8.94 -13.42 23.56
C VAL A 203 7.93 -12.98 24.62
N SER A 204 8.42 -12.65 25.81
CA SER A 204 7.59 -12.12 26.89
C SER A 204 7.90 -10.66 27.17
N SER A 205 6.86 -9.87 27.38
CA SER A 205 6.98 -8.47 27.81
C SER A 205 5.86 -8.17 28.80
N ASN A 206 6.23 -7.76 30.01
CA ASN A 206 5.29 -7.58 31.14
C ASN A 206 4.44 -8.85 31.35
N ASN A 207 3.11 -8.74 31.18
CA ASN A 207 2.18 -9.86 31.37
C ASN A 207 1.74 -10.51 30.04
N SER A 208 2.37 -10.16 28.93
CA SER A 208 2.04 -10.69 27.62
C SER A 208 3.15 -11.62 27.14
N VAL A 209 2.75 -12.73 26.53
CA VAL A 209 3.62 -13.72 25.91
C VAL A 209 3.24 -13.82 24.44
N PHE A 210 4.22 -13.80 23.56
CA PHE A 210 4.07 -13.88 22.11
C PHE A 210 4.90 -15.04 21.59
N ASP A 211 4.28 -15.90 20.80
CA ASP A 211 4.92 -17.00 20.09
C ASP A 211 4.95 -16.68 18.59
N ASP A 212 6.11 -16.83 17.96
CA ASP A 212 6.27 -16.66 16.52
C ASP A 212 7.42 -17.56 15.99
N SER A 213 7.42 -17.78 14.66
CA SER A 213 8.40 -18.63 13.97
C SER A 213 8.82 -18.07 12.63
#